data_4a7fdfba6391b2fcc13d4dda8d9ddbb7
#
_entry.id   4a7fdfba6391b2fcc13d4dda8d9ddbb7
#
_cell.length_a   1.000
_cell.length_b   1.000
_cell.length_c   1.000
_cell.angle_alpha   90.00
_cell.angle_beta   90.00
_cell.angle_gamma   90.00
#
_symmetry.space_group_name_H-M   'P 1'
#
loop_
_entity.id
_entity.type
_entity.pdbx_description
1 polymer ?
#
loop_
_entity_poly.entity_id
_entity_poly.type
_entity_poly.pdbx_seq_one_letter_code
_entity_poly.pdbx_strand_id
1 'polypeptide(L)' 'IRAGGIIVRQRGTRLHPGVNVGIGKDHTLYARVDGHVKYVTRGPKGNKMVDVVAAEVAAQ' A
#
# COMPACT_ATOMS: atom_id res chain seq x y z
N ILE A 1 1.02 5.51 9.15
CA ILE A 1 -0.39 5.56 8.71
C ILE A 1 -1.24 4.62 9.55
N ARG A 2 -2.49 4.95 9.73
CA ARG A 2 -3.43 4.11 10.46
C ARG A 2 -4.26 3.26 9.51
N ALA A 3 -4.76 2.15 10.01
CA ALA A 3 -5.67 1.29 9.25
C ALA A 3 -6.85 2.09 8.74
N GLY A 4 -7.21 1.89 7.47
CA GLY A 4 -8.25 2.65 6.80
C GLY A 4 -7.78 3.99 6.23
N GLY A 5 -6.56 4.42 6.53
CA GLY A 5 -6.02 5.65 5.99
C GLY A 5 -5.72 5.55 4.50
N ILE A 6 -6.02 6.60 3.75
CA ILE A 6 -5.77 6.65 2.32
C ILE A 6 -4.27 6.88 2.07
N ILE A 7 -3.67 5.99 1.28
CA ILE A 7 -2.27 6.11 0.90
C ILE A 7 -2.13 6.93 -0.37
N VAL A 8 -2.85 6.51 -1.42
CA VAL A 8 -2.78 7.14 -2.74
C VAL A 8 -4.16 7.17 -3.36
N ARG A 9 -4.54 8.31 -3.92
CA ARG A 9 -5.72 8.43 -4.78
C ARG A 9 -5.23 8.55 -6.21
N GLN A 10 -5.78 7.72 -7.09
CA GLN A 10 -5.28 7.66 -8.46
C GLN A 10 -6.42 7.38 -9.44
N ARG A 11 -6.20 7.75 -10.69
CA ARG A 11 -7.07 7.36 -11.80
C ARG A 11 -6.43 6.15 -12.46
N GLY A 12 -7.12 5.01 -12.39
CA GLY A 12 -6.58 3.77 -12.85
C GLY A 12 -5.51 3.23 -11.90
N THR A 13 -5.04 2.04 -12.16
CA THR A 13 -4.11 1.35 -11.27
C THR A 13 -2.67 1.63 -11.68
N ARG A 14 -2.13 2.76 -11.23
CA ARG A 14 -0.71 3.11 -11.43
C ARG A 14 0.18 2.45 -10.40
N LEU A 15 -0.29 2.43 -9.14
CA LEU A 15 0.36 1.71 -8.06
C LEU A 15 -0.55 0.56 -7.68
N HIS A 16 0.05 -0.60 -7.45
CA HIS A 16 -0.69 -1.80 -7.10
C HIS A 16 -0.67 -2.00 -5.59
N PRO A 17 -1.72 -2.59 -5.00
CA PRO A 17 -1.72 -2.88 -3.58
C PRO A 17 -0.76 -4.02 -3.27
N GLY A 18 0.14 -3.79 -2.31
CA GLY A 18 1.07 -4.79 -1.83
C GLY A 18 0.60 -5.40 -0.51
N VAL A 19 1.56 -5.69 0.36
CA VAL A 19 1.27 -6.30 1.66
C VAL A 19 0.52 -5.30 2.54
N ASN A 20 -0.58 -5.72 3.15
CA ASN A 20 -1.41 -4.92 4.06
C ASN A 20 -2.00 -3.67 3.42
N VAL A 21 -2.19 -3.69 2.11
CA VAL A 21 -2.79 -2.59 1.36
C VAL A 21 -4.01 -3.12 0.60
N GLY A 22 -5.12 -2.39 0.69
CA GLY A 22 -6.31 -2.69 -0.06
C GLY A 22 -6.53 -1.68 -1.18
N ILE A 23 -7.37 -2.05 -2.14
CA ILE A 23 -7.72 -1.16 -3.24
C ILE A 23 -9.25 -0.96 -3.26
N GLY A 24 -9.67 0.30 -3.37
CA GLY A 24 -11.07 0.66 -3.46
C GLY A 24 -11.59 0.60 -4.89
N LYS A 25 -12.88 0.87 -5.07
CA LYS A 25 -13.54 0.82 -6.38
C LYS A 25 -12.98 1.86 -7.35
N ASP A 26 -12.50 2.97 -6.82
CA ASP A 26 -11.95 4.08 -7.59
C ASP A 26 -10.42 4.02 -7.66
N HIS A 27 -9.84 2.84 -7.46
CA HIS A 27 -8.40 2.60 -7.46
C HIS A 27 -7.65 3.30 -6.32
N THR A 28 -8.37 3.76 -5.30
CA THR A 28 -7.75 4.35 -4.11
C THR A 28 -7.08 3.26 -3.29
N LEU A 29 -5.80 3.45 -2.96
CA LEU A 29 -5.08 2.54 -2.08
C LEU A 29 -5.20 3.00 -0.64
N TYR A 30 -5.45 2.06 0.25
CA TYR A 30 -5.61 2.35 1.67
C TYR A 30 -4.90 1.30 2.51
N ALA A 31 -4.49 1.72 3.71
CA ALA A 31 -3.84 0.82 4.65
C ALA A 31 -4.85 -0.10 5.31
N ARG A 32 -4.52 -1.38 5.41
CA ARG A 32 -5.36 -2.35 6.12
C ARG A 32 -4.95 -2.52 7.57
N VAL A 33 -3.76 -2.07 7.92
CA VAL A 33 -3.22 -2.13 9.28
C VAL A 33 -2.49 -0.84 9.59
N ASP A 34 -2.29 -0.56 10.86
CA ASP A 34 -1.45 0.56 11.28
C ASP A 34 0.01 0.22 11.00
N GLY A 35 0.76 1.17 10.47
CA GLY A 35 2.16 0.94 10.18
C GLY A 35 2.79 2.02 9.33
N HIS A 36 3.87 1.67 8.67
CA HIS A 36 4.62 2.57 7.81
C HIS A 36 4.44 2.21 6.35
N VAL A 37 4.24 3.21 5.52
CA VAL A 37 4.10 3.02 4.07
C VAL A 37 5.48 2.80 3.45
N LYS A 38 5.57 1.78 2.59
CA LYS A 38 6.80 1.47 1.88
C LYS A 38 6.48 1.29 0.40
N TYR A 39 7.21 1.99 -0.46
CA TYR A 39 7.06 1.85 -1.90
C TYR A 39 8.10 0.84 -2.41
N VAL A 40 7.63 -0.12 -3.19
CA VAL A 40 8.50 -1.17 -3.74
C VAL A 40 8.20 -1.35 -5.22
N THR A 41 9.20 -1.85 -5.94
CA THR A 41 9.07 -2.21 -7.35
C THR A 41 9.24 -3.72 -7.46
N ARG A 42 8.27 -4.40 -8.07
CA ARG A 42 8.28 -5.85 -8.18
C ARG A 42 7.87 -6.28 -9.58
N GLY A 43 8.29 -7.49 -9.92
CA GLY A 43 7.92 -8.14 -11.16
C GLY A 43 8.83 -7.79 -12.32
N PRO A 44 8.77 -8.59 -13.41
CA PRO A 44 9.64 -8.40 -14.55
C PRO A 44 9.40 -7.10 -15.30
N LYS A 45 8.22 -6.50 -15.15
CA LYS A 45 7.89 -5.23 -15.80
C LYS A 45 8.17 -4.03 -14.89
N GLY A 46 8.69 -4.26 -13.67
CA GLY A 46 8.96 -3.18 -12.75
C GLY A 46 7.71 -2.49 -12.22
N ASN A 47 6.66 -3.24 -11.94
CA ASN A 47 5.42 -2.69 -11.41
C ASN A 47 5.66 -2.07 -10.03
N LYS A 48 5.19 -0.85 -9.87
CA LYS A 48 5.30 -0.15 -8.59
C LYS A 48 4.19 -0.59 -7.65
N MET A 49 4.54 -0.94 -6.44
CA MET A 49 3.60 -1.40 -5.42
C MET A 49 3.81 -0.63 -4.13
N VAL A 50 2.76 -0.61 -3.31
CA VAL A 50 2.80 0.03 -2.01
C VAL A 50 2.53 -1.03 -0.96
N ASP A 51 3.42 -1.13 0.02
CA ASP A 51 3.25 -2.01 1.18
C ASP A 51 3.06 -1.17 2.43
N VAL A 52 2.37 -1.73 3.42
CA VAL A 52 2.35 -1.16 4.77
C VAL A 52 3.05 -2.16 5.69
N VAL A 53 4.12 -1.71 6.31
CA VAL A 53 4.84 -2.50 7.30
C VAL A 53 4.15 -2.29 8.65
N ALA A 54 3.61 -3.36 9.23
CA ALA A 54 2.88 -3.26 10.48
C ALA A 54 3.80 -2.72 11.59
N ALA A 55 3.26 -1.79 12.38
CA ALA A 55 4.03 -1.15 13.44
C ALA A 55 4.59 -2.15 14.45
N GLU A 56 3.82 -3.20 14.72
CA GLU A 56 4.25 -4.25 15.66
C GLU A 56 5.50 -4.98 15.16
N VAL A 57 5.58 -5.24 13.87
CA VAL A 57 6.74 -5.89 13.26
C VAL A 57 7.93 -4.93 13.27
N ALA A 58 7.68 -3.66 13.01
CA ALA A 58 8.73 -2.65 12.98
C ALA A 58 9.34 -2.40 14.37
N ALA A 59 8.60 -2.68 15.44
CA ALA A 59 9.07 -2.50 16.81
C ALA A 59 10.01 -3.62 17.28
N GLN A 60 10.12 -4.67 16.53
CA GLN A 60 11.01 -5.78 16.82
C GLN A 60 12.31 -5.64 16.02
#